data_f7ed55d7605c24c000b1890220df966e
#
_entry.id   f7ed55d7605c24c000b1890220df966e
#
_cell.length_a   1.000
_cell.length_b   1.000
_cell.length_c   1.000
_cell.angle_alpha   90.00
_cell.angle_beta   90.00
_cell.angle_gamma   90.00
#
_symmetry.space_group_name_H-M   'P 1'
#
loop_
_entity.id
_entity.type
_entity.pdbx_description
1 polymer ?
#
loop_
_entity_poly.entity_id
_entity_poly.type
_entity_poly.pdbx_seq_one_letter_code
_entity_poly.pdbx_strand_id
1 'polypeptide(L)'
;FDKLYDGMHSKDNFKGNLINYSPKMFNIFENMSKFINDSTKEPTGKILVYSVYKNDGGTGAFEQVLIANGYENYDHKVNNIDNLIETDNRKKRYTFITGDTDKEINKNAFNVEQNKLGEYIQVMMISESGAEGISLTCVRQVHIIEPYWNNVRMDQVFGRAIRRNSHIQLDDDDRNVEQYLYLSLFPEGNNIKDIFSFIKGLGWQITNDITLQDNFEQYLLDNHKEIYTIVQKILHLKNMSQNTTSDQMIFDIMERKYNITEKLNNIIKESSVDCLKHTTDDPILNSKCIQFSSKLQNELAYFPGIDSDEL
;
A
#
# COMPACT_ATOMS: atom_id res chain seq x y z
N PHE A 1 11.31 -16.69 -11.93
CA PHE A 1 12.10 -15.76 -11.10
C PHE A 1 13.38 -15.35 -11.83
N ASP A 2 14.22 -16.29 -12.29
CA ASP A 2 15.48 -15.98 -12.96
C ASP A 2 15.34 -15.10 -14.20
N LYS A 3 14.29 -15.30 -15.01
CA LYS A 3 14.00 -14.43 -16.17
C LYS A 3 13.54 -13.03 -15.81
N LEU A 4 12.85 -12.87 -14.68
CA LEU A 4 12.49 -11.55 -14.10
C LEU A 4 13.75 -10.84 -13.61
N TYR A 5 14.65 -11.57 -12.98
CA TYR A 5 15.91 -11.09 -12.46
C TYR A 5 16.85 -10.61 -13.58
N ASP A 6 16.99 -11.38 -14.66
CA ASP A 6 17.80 -11.00 -15.83
C ASP A 6 17.25 -9.75 -16.54
N GLY A 7 15.92 -9.62 -16.65
CA GLY A 7 15.27 -8.42 -17.20
C GLY A 7 15.42 -7.18 -16.31
N MET A 8 15.57 -7.38 -14.99
CA MET A 8 15.75 -6.33 -13.99
C MET A 8 17.18 -5.81 -13.89
N HIS A 9 18.19 -6.61 -14.29
CA HIS A 9 19.62 -6.24 -14.19
C HIS A 9 20.16 -5.47 -15.40
N SER A 10 19.41 -5.30 -16.46
CA SER A 10 19.81 -4.43 -17.58
C SER A 10 19.74 -2.96 -17.13
N LYS A 11 20.89 -2.41 -16.71
CA LYS A 11 21.01 -1.07 -16.14
C LYS A 11 20.43 0.05 -17.00
N ASP A 12 20.34 -0.13 -18.31
CA ASP A 12 19.90 0.91 -19.25
C ASP A 12 18.38 0.88 -19.52
N ASN A 13 17.65 -0.18 -19.12
CA ASN A 13 16.23 -0.37 -19.48
C ASN A 13 15.32 -0.74 -18.29
N PHE A 14 15.80 -0.63 -17.06
CA PHE A 14 15.05 -1.11 -15.90
C PHE A 14 13.65 -0.44 -15.77
N LYS A 15 13.57 0.89 -15.90
CA LYS A 15 12.29 1.61 -15.83
C LYS A 15 11.32 1.17 -16.93
N GLY A 16 11.81 0.95 -18.16
CA GLY A 16 10.99 0.49 -19.29
C GLY A 16 10.52 -0.96 -19.15
N ASN A 17 11.31 -1.82 -18.51
CA ASN A 17 10.99 -3.24 -18.40
C ASN A 17 10.09 -3.55 -17.19
N LEU A 18 10.29 -2.91 -16.04
CA LEU A 18 9.50 -3.17 -14.83
C LEU A 18 8.01 -2.89 -15.05
N ILE A 19 7.66 -1.83 -15.77
CA ILE A 19 6.27 -1.50 -16.08
C ILE A 19 5.56 -2.62 -16.87
N ASN A 20 6.29 -3.34 -17.70
CA ASN A 20 5.75 -4.46 -18.48
C ASN A 20 5.53 -5.72 -17.63
N TYR A 21 6.32 -5.93 -16.58
CA TYR A 21 6.20 -7.09 -15.69
C TYR A 21 5.27 -6.85 -14.52
N SER A 22 5.34 -5.67 -13.92
CA SER A 22 4.52 -5.29 -12.78
C SER A 22 4.31 -3.78 -12.74
N PRO A 23 3.25 -3.26 -13.38
CA PRO A 23 2.86 -1.86 -13.26
C PRO A 23 2.70 -1.41 -11.80
N LYS A 24 2.23 -2.29 -10.94
CA LYS A 24 2.10 -2.05 -9.49
C LYS A 24 3.46 -1.74 -8.86
N MET A 25 4.45 -2.63 -9.00
CA MET A 25 5.80 -2.44 -8.46
C MET A 25 6.52 -1.23 -9.07
N PHE A 26 6.29 -0.99 -10.36
CA PHE A 26 6.79 0.21 -11.05
C PHE A 26 6.23 1.49 -10.40
N ASN A 27 4.92 1.59 -10.19
CA ASN A 27 4.30 2.76 -9.58
C ASN A 27 4.73 2.96 -8.12
N ILE A 28 4.94 1.89 -7.35
CA ILE A 28 5.50 1.99 -6.00
C ILE A 28 6.88 2.65 -6.09
N PHE A 29 7.75 2.12 -6.94
CA PHE A 29 9.11 2.63 -7.08
C PHE A 29 9.16 4.08 -7.61
N GLU A 30 8.32 4.44 -8.57
CA GLU A 30 8.20 5.82 -9.07
C GLU A 30 7.76 6.80 -7.95
N ASN A 31 6.79 6.40 -7.13
CA ASN A 31 6.37 7.23 -6.00
C ASN A 31 7.49 7.37 -4.95
N MET A 32 8.21 6.28 -4.64
CA MET A 32 9.36 6.32 -3.75
C MET A 32 10.48 7.23 -4.25
N SER A 33 10.70 7.27 -5.56
CA SER A 33 11.77 8.08 -6.16
C SER A 33 11.58 9.59 -5.97
N LYS A 34 10.37 10.05 -5.63
CA LYS A 34 10.09 11.44 -5.25
C LYS A 34 10.84 11.88 -3.99
N PHE A 35 11.20 10.92 -3.13
CA PHE A 35 11.96 11.15 -1.90
C PHE A 35 13.45 10.82 -2.08
N ILE A 36 13.96 11.08 -3.26
CA ILE A 36 15.39 11.06 -3.59
C ILE A 36 15.73 12.39 -4.25
N ASN A 37 16.72 13.08 -3.73
CA ASN A 37 17.20 14.33 -4.31
C ASN A 37 17.81 14.06 -5.70
N ASP A 38 17.34 14.76 -6.73
CA ASP A 38 17.77 14.53 -8.11
C ASP A 38 19.25 14.84 -8.34
N SER A 39 19.81 15.80 -7.62
CA SER A 39 21.19 16.25 -7.77
C SER A 39 22.17 15.39 -6.96
N THR A 40 21.88 15.16 -5.68
CA THR A 40 22.77 14.42 -4.76
C THR A 40 22.53 12.92 -4.77
N LYS A 41 21.35 12.50 -5.25
CA LYS A 41 20.84 11.11 -5.17
C LYS A 41 20.68 10.59 -3.74
N GLU A 42 20.66 11.49 -2.77
CA GLU A 42 20.44 11.17 -1.37
C GLU A 42 18.95 11.05 -1.02
N PRO A 43 18.58 10.22 -0.06
CA PRO A 43 17.21 10.14 0.47
C PRO A 43 16.80 11.47 1.12
N THR A 44 15.51 11.84 0.92
CA THR A 44 14.89 13.02 1.53
C THR A 44 13.68 12.68 2.39
N GLY A 45 13.44 11.38 2.63
CA GLY A 45 12.35 10.90 3.47
C GLY A 45 12.36 9.39 3.62
N LYS A 46 11.93 8.93 4.78
CA LYS A 46 11.78 7.50 5.11
C LYS A 46 10.49 6.95 4.54
N ILE A 47 10.52 5.68 4.17
CA ILE A 47 9.46 4.98 3.44
C ILE A 47 9.10 3.69 4.16
N LEU A 48 7.80 3.47 4.37
CA LEU A 48 7.26 2.23 4.89
C LEU A 48 6.55 1.48 3.76
N VAL A 49 6.91 0.22 3.55
CA VAL A 49 6.24 -0.67 2.59
C VAL A 49 5.64 -1.86 3.35
N TYR A 50 4.36 -2.10 3.13
CA TYR A 50 3.63 -3.19 3.76
C TYR A 50 3.07 -4.15 2.71
N SER A 51 3.21 -5.44 2.98
CA SER A 51 2.54 -6.52 2.27
C SER A 51 2.13 -7.63 3.23
N VAL A 52 0.97 -8.24 2.99
CA VAL A 52 0.55 -9.46 3.68
C VAL A 52 1.47 -10.62 3.29
N TYR A 53 1.94 -10.61 2.03
CA TYR A 53 2.79 -11.66 1.47
C TYR A 53 4.27 -11.35 1.73
N LYS A 54 4.97 -12.34 2.30
CA LYS A 54 6.41 -12.22 2.59
C LYS A 54 7.27 -12.55 1.37
N ASN A 55 6.92 -13.59 0.63
CA ASN A 55 7.72 -14.11 -0.47
C ASN A 55 7.16 -13.66 -1.83
N ASP A 56 6.62 -14.59 -2.59
CA ASP A 56 6.19 -14.40 -3.98
C ASP A 56 5.06 -13.36 -4.10
N GLY A 57 5.34 -12.28 -4.82
CA GLY A 57 4.36 -11.21 -5.09
C GLY A 57 4.24 -10.11 -4.02
N GLY A 58 4.90 -10.26 -2.85
CA GLY A 58 4.88 -9.30 -1.76
C GLY A 58 6.20 -8.60 -1.51
N THR A 59 6.61 -8.48 -0.23
CA THR A 59 7.85 -7.80 0.16
C THR A 59 9.09 -8.41 -0.48
N GLY A 60 9.14 -9.75 -0.67
CA GLY A 60 10.28 -10.41 -1.32
C GLY A 60 10.39 -10.09 -2.81
N ALA A 61 9.27 -9.95 -3.53
CA ALA A 61 9.29 -9.48 -4.91
C ALA A 61 9.72 -8.02 -4.99
N PHE A 62 9.26 -7.19 -4.07
CA PHE A 62 9.65 -5.78 -4.03
C PHE A 62 11.12 -5.59 -3.62
N GLU A 63 11.66 -6.47 -2.78
CA GLU A 63 13.09 -6.53 -2.47
C GLU A 63 13.95 -6.62 -3.74
N GLN A 64 13.56 -7.48 -4.70
CA GLN A 64 14.29 -7.59 -5.97
C GLN A 64 14.28 -6.29 -6.76
N VAL A 65 13.16 -5.54 -6.71
CA VAL A 65 13.08 -4.20 -7.31
C VAL A 65 14.07 -3.24 -6.64
N LEU A 66 14.16 -3.26 -5.32
CA LEU A 66 15.10 -2.42 -4.57
C LEU A 66 16.56 -2.76 -4.90
N ILE A 67 16.91 -4.06 -4.88
CA ILE A 67 18.27 -4.54 -5.21
C ILE A 67 18.68 -4.09 -6.62
N ALA A 68 17.80 -4.28 -7.60
CA ALA A 68 18.05 -3.88 -8.99
C ALA A 68 18.24 -2.35 -9.15
N ASN A 69 17.73 -1.55 -8.20
CA ASN A 69 17.92 -0.10 -8.16
C ASN A 69 19.05 0.36 -7.20
N GLY A 70 19.90 -0.56 -6.79
CA GLY A 70 21.10 -0.24 -6.02
C GLY A 70 20.87 -0.07 -4.52
N TYR A 71 19.75 -0.58 -3.99
CA TYR A 71 19.55 -0.64 -2.54
C TYR A 71 20.28 -1.85 -1.96
N GLU A 72 20.88 -1.67 -0.79
CA GLU A 72 21.53 -2.73 -0.01
C GLU A 72 20.66 -3.13 1.18
N ASN A 73 20.65 -4.41 1.52
CA ASN A 73 19.99 -4.85 2.76
C ASN A 73 20.79 -4.38 3.98
N TYR A 74 20.12 -3.74 4.92
CA TYR A 74 20.70 -3.45 6.23
C TYR A 74 20.62 -4.71 7.11
N ASP A 75 21.77 -5.26 7.44
CA ASP A 75 21.93 -6.33 8.40
C ASP A 75 22.77 -5.83 9.60
N HIS A 76 22.15 -5.73 10.76
CA HIS A 76 22.78 -5.26 11.99
C HIS A 76 23.97 -6.14 12.43
N LYS A 77 24.04 -7.40 12.00
CA LYS A 77 25.13 -8.32 12.29
C LYS A 77 26.40 -7.99 11.49
N VAL A 78 26.23 -7.38 10.33
CA VAL A 78 27.31 -6.98 9.44
C VAL A 78 27.66 -5.50 9.63
N ASN A 79 26.64 -4.65 9.75
CA ASN A 79 26.79 -3.20 9.83
C ASN A 79 25.90 -2.64 10.95
N ASN A 80 26.48 -2.36 12.14
CA ASN A 80 25.74 -1.65 13.17
C ASN A 80 25.45 -0.21 12.71
N ILE A 81 24.28 0.32 13.05
CA ILE A 81 23.86 1.68 12.70
C ILE A 81 24.85 2.74 13.25
N ASP A 82 25.36 2.55 14.46
CA ASP A 82 26.32 3.47 15.06
C ASP A 82 27.60 3.56 14.23
N ASN A 83 28.13 2.44 13.74
CA ASN A 83 29.28 2.41 12.86
C ASN A 83 29.02 3.07 11.49
N LEU A 84 27.80 2.91 10.94
CA LEU A 84 27.41 3.60 9.70
C LEU A 84 27.37 5.11 9.91
N ILE A 85 26.92 5.58 11.06
CA ILE A 85 26.86 7.01 11.40
C ILE A 85 28.28 7.56 11.63
N GLU A 86 29.11 6.87 12.43
CA GLU A 86 30.49 7.28 12.71
C GLU A 86 31.36 7.40 11.44
N THR A 87 31.13 6.49 10.47
CA THR A 87 31.88 6.47 9.21
C THR A 87 31.20 7.28 8.09
N ASP A 88 30.09 7.94 8.37
CA ASP A 88 29.22 8.65 7.40
C ASP A 88 28.92 7.82 6.14
N ASN A 89 28.70 6.51 6.31
CA ASN A 89 28.46 5.59 5.21
C ASN A 89 27.01 5.66 4.76
N ARG A 90 26.67 6.71 4.03
CA ARG A 90 25.33 6.95 3.47
C ARG A 90 25.15 6.18 2.18
N LYS A 91 24.23 5.22 2.19
CA LYS A 91 23.83 4.44 1.03
C LYS A 91 22.33 4.21 1.08
N LYS A 92 21.73 3.95 -0.07
CA LYS A 92 20.33 3.52 -0.13
C LYS A 92 20.22 2.14 0.47
N ARG A 93 19.56 2.01 1.62
CA ARG A 93 19.33 0.72 2.28
C ARG A 93 17.88 0.51 2.60
N TYR A 94 17.51 -0.75 2.63
CA TYR A 94 16.24 -1.24 3.14
C TYR A 94 16.47 -2.20 4.28
N THR A 95 15.45 -2.39 5.11
CA THR A 95 15.44 -3.42 6.16
C THR A 95 14.05 -4.02 6.29
N PHE A 96 13.96 -5.15 7.00
CA PHE A 96 12.72 -5.88 7.22
C PHE A 96 12.33 -5.91 8.69
N ILE A 97 11.01 -5.89 8.95
CA ILE A 97 10.43 -6.38 10.17
C ILE A 97 9.40 -7.46 9.83
N THR A 98 9.80 -8.70 10.00
CA THR A 98 8.98 -9.91 9.83
C THR A 98 9.03 -10.73 11.11
N GLY A 99 8.27 -11.85 11.16
CA GLY A 99 8.31 -12.74 12.32
C GLY A 99 9.68 -13.32 12.66
N ASP A 100 10.60 -13.36 11.69
CA ASP A 100 11.92 -14.00 11.81
C ASP A 100 13.08 -12.99 11.96
N THR A 101 12.78 -11.68 11.99
CA THR A 101 13.82 -10.64 12.10
C THR A 101 13.95 -10.11 13.53
N ASP A 102 15.13 -9.54 13.85
CA ASP A 102 15.37 -8.84 15.10
C ASP A 102 14.61 -7.50 15.12
N LYS A 103 13.30 -7.58 15.37
CA LYS A 103 12.32 -6.51 15.27
C LYS A 103 12.73 -5.22 15.97
N GLU A 104 13.17 -5.33 17.22
CA GLU A 104 13.55 -4.16 18.03
C GLU A 104 14.83 -3.51 17.50
N ILE A 105 15.80 -4.29 17.10
CA ILE A 105 17.08 -3.77 16.59
C ILE A 105 16.86 -3.02 15.27
N ASN A 106 16.14 -3.63 14.33
CA ASN A 106 15.87 -2.99 13.03
C ASN A 106 15.00 -1.74 13.18
N LYS A 107 13.98 -1.79 14.06
CA LYS A 107 13.15 -0.62 14.39
C LYS A 107 14.00 0.51 14.99
N ASN A 108 14.86 0.20 15.96
CA ASN A 108 15.68 1.20 16.62
C ASN A 108 16.69 1.81 15.63
N ALA A 109 17.35 0.99 14.81
CA ALA A 109 18.25 1.47 13.76
C ALA A 109 17.54 2.39 12.73
N PHE A 110 16.29 2.06 12.36
CA PHE A 110 15.52 2.91 11.47
C PHE A 110 15.11 4.24 12.13
N ASN A 111 14.85 4.24 13.43
CA ASN A 111 14.30 5.39 14.15
C ASN A 111 15.36 6.34 14.72
N VAL A 112 16.66 6.04 14.63
CA VAL A 112 17.70 6.96 15.15
C VAL A 112 17.55 8.34 14.52
N GLU A 113 17.86 9.38 15.28
CA GLU A 113 17.70 10.78 14.85
C GLU A 113 18.52 11.12 13.60
N GLN A 114 19.73 10.58 13.52
CA GLN A 114 20.64 10.76 12.37
C GLN A 114 20.12 10.14 11.07
N ASN A 115 19.05 9.32 11.16
CA ASN A 115 18.37 8.70 10.03
C ASN A 115 17.00 9.34 9.76
N LYS A 116 16.76 10.58 10.18
CA LYS A 116 15.44 11.22 10.09
C LYS A 116 14.93 11.40 8.65
N LEU A 117 15.82 11.55 7.67
CA LEU A 117 15.50 11.63 6.25
C LEU A 117 15.74 10.31 5.49
N GLY A 118 16.20 9.25 6.18
CA GLY A 118 16.49 7.96 5.56
C GLY A 118 17.91 7.85 5.03
N GLU A 119 18.85 8.64 5.58
CA GLU A 119 20.23 8.76 5.14
C GLU A 119 21.00 7.44 5.15
N TYR A 120 20.70 6.59 6.14
CA TYR A 120 21.36 5.28 6.33
C TYR A 120 20.44 4.11 6.00
N ILE A 121 19.13 4.22 6.32
CA ILE A 121 18.10 3.21 6.04
C ILE A 121 16.84 3.96 5.57
N GLN A 122 16.58 3.95 4.28
CA GLN A 122 15.45 4.68 3.70
C GLN A 122 14.15 3.90 3.77
N VAL A 123 14.20 2.59 3.49
CA VAL A 123 13.00 1.76 3.32
C VAL A 123 12.88 0.74 4.45
N MET A 124 11.73 0.74 5.10
CA MET A 124 11.32 -0.30 6.03
C MET A 124 10.24 -1.16 5.37
N MET A 125 10.49 -2.45 5.22
CA MET A 125 9.49 -3.40 4.73
C MET A 125 8.93 -4.22 5.89
N ILE A 126 7.61 -4.25 6.02
CA ILE A 126 6.93 -5.00 7.08
C ILE A 126 5.93 -5.99 6.51
N SER A 127 5.86 -7.15 7.13
CA SER A 127 4.81 -8.15 6.86
C SER A 127 3.71 -8.06 7.92
N GLU A 128 2.67 -8.87 7.76
CA GLU A 128 1.57 -8.97 8.72
C GLU A 128 2.05 -9.20 10.15
N SER A 129 2.95 -10.17 10.36
CA SER A 129 3.51 -10.48 11.67
C SER A 129 4.42 -9.38 12.21
N GLY A 130 5.07 -8.61 11.32
CA GLY A 130 5.94 -7.49 11.68
C GLY A 130 5.18 -6.21 12.05
N ALA A 131 3.96 -6.06 11.53
CA ALA A 131 3.17 -4.83 11.69
C ALA A 131 2.70 -4.55 13.13
N GLU A 132 2.68 -5.55 14.01
CA GLU A 132 2.16 -5.37 15.37
C GLU A 132 3.22 -4.79 16.32
N GLY A 133 2.79 -3.86 17.16
CA GLY A 133 3.61 -3.33 18.27
C GLY A 133 4.79 -2.44 17.87
N ILE A 134 4.92 -2.01 16.59
CA ILE A 134 5.97 -1.07 16.18
C ILE A 134 5.47 0.37 16.14
N SER A 135 6.40 1.30 16.36
CA SER A 135 6.21 2.73 16.11
C SER A 135 7.41 3.23 15.32
N LEU A 136 7.13 3.86 14.19
CA LEU A 136 8.16 4.41 13.31
C LEU A 136 8.12 5.94 13.39
N THR A 137 9.28 6.57 13.24
CA THR A 137 9.43 8.02 13.27
C THR A 137 9.86 8.56 11.90
N CYS A 138 9.43 9.77 11.59
CA CYS A 138 9.83 10.50 10.37
C CYS A 138 9.54 9.76 9.06
N VAL A 139 8.51 8.90 9.02
CA VAL A 139 8.08 8.22 7.80
C VAL A 139 7.28 9.20 6.94
N ARG A 140 7.71 9.40 5.69
CA ARG A 140 7.10 10.35 4.75
C ARG A 140 6.17 9.68 3.73
N GLN A 141 6.38 8.39 3.47
CA GLN A 141 5.49 7.61 2.60
C GLN A 141 5.17 6.25 3.21
N VAL A 142 3.92 5.84 3.05
CA VAL A 142 3.45 4.49 3.38
C VAL A 142 2.83 3.86 2.14
N HIS A 143 3.39 2.74 1.72
CA HIS A 143 2.93 1.97 0.56
C HIS A 143 2.33 0.64 1.01
N ILE A 144 1.06 0.41 0.72
CA ILE A 144 0.37 -0.87 0.92
C ILE A 144 0.26 -1.55 -0.44
N ILE A 145 0.98 -2.66 -0.63
CA ILE A 145 1.13 -3.32 -1.95
C ILE A 145 -0.20 -3.93 -2.42
N GLU A 146 -1.01 -4.48 -1.51
CA GLU A 146 -2.29 -5.10 -1.84
C GLU A 146 -3.39 -4.69 -0.85
N PRO A 147 -4.65 -4.65 -1.30
CA PRO A 147 -5.78 -4.34 -0.44
C PRO A 147 -6.05 -5.51 0.52
N TYR A 148 -6.70 -5.19 1.63
CA TYR A 148 -7.20 -6.17 2.57
C TYR A 148 -8.72 -6.04 2.71
N TRP A 149 -9.42 -7.12 3.00
CA TRP A 149 -10.88 -7.17 3.10
C TRP A 149 -11.47 -6.32 4.25
N ASN A 150 -10.62 -5.74 5.10
CA ASN A 150 -10.99 -4.90 6.24
C ASN A 150 -10.08 -3.68 6.33
N ASN A 151 -10.68 -2.49 6.34
CA ASN A 151 -9.98 -1.21 6.42
C ASN A 151 -9.16 -1.06 7.71
N VAL A 152 -9.62 -1.64 8.82
CA VAL A 152 -8.95 -1.53 10.13
C VAL A 152 -7.49 -1.97 10.05
N ARG A 153 -7.18 -2.96 9.21
CA ARG A 153 -5.79 -3.38 9.03
C ARG A 153 -4.94 -2.34 8.33
N MET A 154 -5.47 -1.70 7.30
CA MET A 154 -4.76 -0.62 6.61
C MET A 154 -4.56 0.58 7.54
N ASP A 155 -5.58 0.95 8.30
CA ASP A 155 -5.49 2.00 9.32
C ASP A 155 -4.45 1.68 10.39
N GLN A 156 -4.32 0.40 10.77
CA GLN A 156 -3.27 -0.05 11.68
C GLN A 156 -1.87 0.14 11.07
N VAL A 157 -1.68 -0.16 9.78
CA VAL A 157 -0.41 0.04 9.09
C VAL A 157 -0.08 1.53 8.98
N PHE A 158 -1.03 2.36 8.54
CA PHE A 158 -0.86 3.82 8.51
C PHE A 158 -0.55 4.37 9.91
N GLY A 159 -1.23 3.88 10.93
CA GLY A 159 -0.99 4.24 12.31
C GLY A 159 0.40 3.87 12.86
N ARG A 160 1.21 3.06 12.13
CA ARG A 160 2.62 2.82 12.51
C ARG A 160 3.52 4.02 12.17
N ALA A 161 3.18 4.72 11.11
CA ALA A 161 3.89 5.91 10.64
C ALA A 161 3.27 7.20 11.20
N ILE A 162 1.93 7.25 11.34
CA ILE A 162 1.19 8.46 11.72
C ILE A 162 0.80 8.37 13.19
N ARG A 163 1.66 8.89 14.06
CA ARG A 163 1.39 8.98 15.51
C ARG A 163 1.70 10.37 16.02
N ARG A 164 1.08 10.71 17.15
CA ARG A 164 1.42 11.96 17.85
C ARG A 164 2.93 12.03 18.07
N ASN A 165 3.53 13.13 17.67
CA ASN A 165 4.97 13.42 17.79
C ASN A 165 5.90 12.53 16.95
N SER A 166 5.40 11.67 16.04
CA SER A 166 6.27 10.83 15.20
C SER A 166 7.15 11.61 14.23
N HIS A 167 6.81 12.86 13.92
CA HIS A 167 7.51 13.71 12.96
C HIS A 167 8.16 14.95 13.59
N ILE A 168 8.29 14.99 14.92
CA ILE A 168 8.79 16.18 15.62
C ILE A 168 10.24 16.55 15.23
N GLN A 169 11.01 15.58 14.74
CA GLN A 169 12.39 15.76 14.30
C GLN A 169 12.51 16.36 12.90
N LEU A 170 11.41 16.41 12.15
CA LEU A 170 11.35 17.03 10.82
C LEU A 170 10.94 18.48 10.91
N ASP A 171 11.32 19.26 9.90
CA ASP A 171 10.86 20.63 9.72
C ASP A 171 9.34 20.63 9.51
N ASP A 172 8.65 21.72 9.89
CA ASP A 172 7.19 21.79 9.89
C ASP A 172 6.56 21.47 8.53
N ASP A 173 7.18 21.94 7.44
CA ASP A 173 6.73 21.69 6.07
C ASP A 173 6.88 20.21 5.65
N ASP A 174 7.73 19.47 6.34
CA ASP A 174 8.00 18.05 6.07
C ASP A 174 7.21 17.09 6.97
N ARG A 175 6.37 17.59 7.87
CA ARG A 175 5.57 16.80 8.79
C ARG A 175 4.29 16.26 8.13
N ASN A 176 4.39 15.72 6.93
CA ASN A 176 3.29 15.08 6.21
C ASN A 176 3.62 13.61 5.90
N VAL A 177 2.59 12.82 5.62
CA VAL A 177 2.71 11.42 5.23
C VAL A 177 1.83 11.16 4.02
N GLU A 178 2.44 10.78 2.92
CA GLU A 178 1.72 10.31 1.74
C GLU A 178 1.35 8.83 1.91
N GLN A 179 0.08 8.52 1.71
CA GLN A 179 -0.46 7.17 1.88
C GLN A 179 -0.87 6.61 0.52
N TYR A 180 -0.38 5.42 0.19
CA TYR A 180 -0.65 4.75 -1.07
C TYR A 180 -1.18 3.35 -0.84
N LEU A 181 -2.29 3.03 -1.51
CA LEU A 181 -2.82 1.68 -1.66
C LEU A 181 -2.80 1.33 -3.14
N TYR A 182 -2.23 0.18 -3.48
CA TYR A 182 -2.08 -0.25 -4.86
C TYR A 182 -3.03 -1.39 -5.20
N LEU A 183 -3.73 -1.22 -6.31
CA LEU A 183 -4.65 -2.22 -6.85
C LEU A 183 -4.15 -2.67 -8.22
N SER A 184 -4.13 -3.98 -8.45
CA SER A 184 -3.98 -4.52 -9.79
C SER A 184 -5.35 -4.52 -10.45
N LEU A 185 -5.49 -3.80 -11.55
CA LEU A 185 -6.74 -3.73 -12.31
C LEU A 185 -6.54 -4.36 -13.67
N PHE A 186 -7.60 -4.90 -14.25
CA PHE A 186 -7.56 -5.22 -15.67
C PHE A 186 -7.53 -3.92 -16.48
N PRO A 187 -6.80 -3.90 -17.61
CA PRO A 187 -6.83 -2.73 -18.48
C PRO A 187 -8.27 -2.42 -18.92
N GLU A 188 -8.59 -1.15 -18.94
CA GLU A 188 -9.88 -0.69 -19.47
C GLU A 188 -9.92 -0.98 -20.97
N GLY A 189 -10.90 -1.74 -21.40
CA GLY A 189 -11.12 -2.08 -22.81
C GLY A 189 -11.48 -3.55 -23.01
N ASN A 190 -12.43 -3.80 -23.91
CA ASN A 190 -12.80 -5.14 -24.36
C ASN A 190 -11.96 -5.60 -25.55
N ASN A 191 -10.84 -4.93 -25.83
CA ASN A 191 -10.11 -5.11 -27.06
C ASN A 191 -9.05 -6.20 -26.89
N ILE A 192 -9.03 -7.18 -27.78
CA ILE A 192 -7.97 -8.19 -27.92
C ILE A 192 -6.58 -7.54 -27.95
N LYS A 193 -6.45 -6.31 -28.48
CA LYS A 193 -5.23 -5.50 -28.49
C LYS A 193 -4.64 -5.25 -27.10
N ASP A 194 -5.49 -4.98 -26.10
CA ASP A 194 -5.04 -4.66 -24.73
C ASP A 194 -4.56 -5.92 -24.02
N ILE A 195 -5.27 -7.05 -24.23
CA ILE A 195 -4.85 -8.37 -23.72
C ILE A 195 -3.53 -8.78 -24.37
N PHE A 196 -3.36 -8.46 -25.66
CA PHE A 196 -2.14 -8.76 -26.37
C PHE A 196 -0.93 -7.93 -25.93
N SER A 197 -1.13 -6.63 -25.65
CA SER A 197 -0.11 -5.78 -25.06
C SER A 197 0.33 -6.29 -23.67
N PHE A 198 -0.62 -6.80 -22.90
CA PHE A 198 -0.34 -7.45 -21.61
C PHE A 198 0.48 -8.75 -21.76
N ILE A 199 0.09 -9.62 -22.70
CA ILE A 199 0.83 -10.89 -22.99
C ILE A 199 2.23 -10.61 -23.53
N LYS A 200 2.37 -9.58 -24.39
CA LYS A 200 3.68 -9.12 -24.88
C LYS A 200 4.54 -8.57 -23.74
N GLY A 201 3.94 -7.87 -22.79
CA GLY A 201 4.59 -7.39 -21.57
C GLY A 201 5.12 -8.52 -20.68
N LEU A 202 4.52 -9.71 -20.74
CA LEU A 202 4.99 -10.90 -20.01
C LEU A 202 6.22 -11.58 -20.68
N GLY A 203 6.86 -10.93 -21.66
CA GLY A 203 8.10 -11.43 -22.29
C GLY A 203 7.91 -12.50 -23.35
N TRP A 204 6.68 -12.72 -23.79
CA TRP A 204 6.42 -13.62 -24.92
C TRP A 204 6.88 -12.93 -26.22
N GLN A 205 7.90 -13.49 -26.87
CA GLN A 205 8.38 -13.00 -28.17
C GLN A 205 7.34 -13.28 -29.23
N ILE A 206 6.48 -12.32 -29.47
CA ILE A 206 5.62 -12.30 -30.64
C ILE A 206 6.30 -11.36 -31.62
N THR A 207 6.70 -11.88 -32.76
CA THR A 207 7.42 -11.12 -33.78
C THR A 207 6.69 -9.86 -34.17
N ASN A 208 7.44 -8.77 -34.36
CA ASN A 208 6.95 -7.39 -34.55
C ASN A 208 6.14 -7.18 -35.87
N ASP A 209 5.96 -8.19 -36.69
CA ASP A 209 5.33 -8.09 -38.00
C ASP A 209 3.80 -8.24 -38.00
N ILE A 210 3.19 -8.39 -36.83
CA ILE A 210 1.74 -8.48 -36.74
C ILE A 210 1.18 -7.07 -36.53
N THR A 211 1.01 -6.35 -37.61
CA THR A 211 0.04 -5.26 -37.66
C THR A 211 -1.34 -5.84 -37.33
N LEU A 212 -1.96 -5.32 -36.28
CA LEU A 212 -3.27 -5.71 -35.78
C LEU A 212 -4.33 -5.46 -36.85
N GLN A 213 -4.43 -6.36 -37.81
CA GLN A 213 -5.49 -6.40 -38.83
C GLN A 213 -6.60 -7.35 -38.36
N ASP A 214 -7.73 -7.27 -39.05
CA ASP A 214 -9.01 -7.92 -38.74
C ASP A 214 -8.94 -9.47 -38.60
N ASN A 215 -7.82 -10.10 -38.91
CA ASN A 215 -7.59 -11.56 -38.86
C ASN A 215 -6.67 -12.02 -37.72
N PHE A 216 -6.46 -11.21 -36.69
CA PHE A 216 -5.51 -11.54 -35.61
C PHE A 216 -5.89 -12.81 -34.82
N GLU A 217 -7.18 -13.03 -34.59
CA GLU A 217 -7.66 -14.27 -33.95
C GLU A 217 -7.29 -15.51 -34.76
N GLN A 218 -7.49 -15.43 -36.09
CA GLN A 218 -7.16 -16.53 -37.01
C GLN A 218 -5.66 -16.78 -37.01
N TYR A 219 -4.84 -15.73 -37.01
CA TYR A 219 -3.39 -15.85 -36.94
C TYR A 219 -2.93 -16.58 -35.65
N LEU A 220 -3.49 -16.21 -34.49
CA LEU A 220 -3.18 -16.90 -33.22
C LEU A 220 -3.63 -18.36 -33.25
N LEU A 221 -4.78 -18.64 -33.81
CA LEU A 221 -5.31 -20.00 -33.94
C LEU A 221 -4.40 -20.88 -34.80
N ASP A 222 -3.87 -20.32 -35.89
CA ASP A 222 -3.05 -21.06 -36.87
C ASP A 222 -1.60 -21.23 -36.42
N ASN A 223 -1.03 -20.22 -35.75
CA ASN A 223 0.40 -20.19 -35.44
C ASN A 223 0.73 -20.33 -33.96
N HIS A 224 -0.21 -20.00 -33.06
CA HIS A 224 0.00 -19.94 -31.61
C HIS A 224 -1.21 -20.43 -30.82
N LYS A 225 -1.64 -21.65 -31.08
CA LYS A 225 -2.85 -22.25 -30.51
C LYS A 225 -2.91 -22.23 -28.98
N GLU A 226 -1.77 -22.37 -28.31
CA GLU A 226 -1.69 -22.29 -26.85
C GLU A 226 -2.00 -20.87 -26.35
N ILE A 227 -1.44 -19.85 -27.03
CA ILE A 227 -1.70 -18.44 -26.72
C ILE A 227 -3.16 -18.11 -26.99
N TYR A 228 -3.71 -18.54 -28.13
CA TYR A 228 -5.13 -18.38 -28.45
C TYR A 228 -6.02 -18.96 -27.34
N THR A 229 -5.71 -20.17 -26.87
CA THR A 229 -6.46 -20.83 -25.80
C THR A 229 -6.41 -20.05 -24.49
N ILE A 230 -5.25 -19.48 -24.15
CA ILE A 230 -5.07 -18.63 -22.97
C ILE A 230 -5.86 -17.34 -23.11
N VAL A 231 -5.77 -16.68 -24.26
CA VAL A 231 -6.54 -15.44 -24.55
C VAL A 231 -8.04 -15.70 -24.46
N GLN A 232 -8.54 -16.79 -25.04
CA GLN A 232 -9.95 -17.15 -24.95
C GLN A 232 -10.41 -17.47 -23.52
N LYS A 233 -9.57 -18.15 -22.73
CA LYS A 233 -9.84 -18.37 -21.31
C LYS A 233 -9.90 -17.05 -20.52
N ILE A 234 -8.97 -16.12 -20.77
CA ILE A 234 -8.96 -14.80 -20.12
C ILE A 234 -10.22 -14.01 -20.49
N LEU A 235 -10.59 -13.99 -21.77
CA LEU A 235 -11.81 -13.33 -22.25
C LEU A 235 -13.06 -13.96 -21.63
N HIS A 236 -13.11 -15.28 -21.54
CA HIS A 236 -14.23 -15.99 -20.93
C HIS A 236 -14.33 -15.70 -19.43
N LEU A 237 -13.21 -15.74 -18.69
CA LEU A 237 -13.15 -15.37 -17.29
C LEU A 237 -13.54 -13.90 -17.07
N LYS A 238 -13.09 -13.01 -17.93
CA LYS A 238 -13.46 -11.59 -17.91
C LYS A 238 -14.97 -11.37 -18.10
N ASN A 239 -15.58 -12.11 -18.99
CA ASN A 239 -17.02 -12.05 -19.22
C ASN A 239 -17.85 -12.66 -18.07
N MET A 240 -17.32 -13.71 -17.40
CA MET A 240 -17.98 -14.36 -16.28
C MET A 240 -17.78 -13.61 -14.94
N SER A 241 -16.64 -12.94 -14.75
CA SER A 241 -16.26 -12.31 -13.47
C SER A 241 -16.60 -10.83 -13.34
N GLN A 242 -17.53 -10.30 -14.13
CA GLN A 242 -17.84 -8.87 -14.13
C GLN A 242 -16.63 -7.94 -14.31
N ASN A 243 -15.59 -8.39 -14.99
CA ASN A 243 -14.38 -7.60 -15.28
C ASN A 243 -13.60 -7.09 -14.06
N THR A 244 -13.67 -7.75 -12.91
CA THR A 244 -12.97 -7.34 -11.71
C THR A 244 -11.79 -8.25 -11.39
N THR A 245 -10.68 -7.66 -10.95
CA THR A 245 -9.54 -8.41 -10.39
C THR A 245 -9.83 -8.82 -8.96
N SER A 246 -9.02 -9.75 -8.42
CA SER A 246 -9.09 -10.10 -6.99
C SER A 246 -8.82 -8.89 -6.09
N ASP A 247 -7.88 -8.03 -6.46
CA ASP A 247 -7.58 -6.80 -5.71
C ASP A 247 -8.81 -5.88 -5.66
N GLN A 248 -9.45 -5.67 -6.82
CA GLN A 248 -10.64 -4.84 -6.89
C GLN A 248 -11.80 -5.45 -6.10
N MET A 249 -12.03 -6.76 -6.21
CA MET A 249 -13.08 -7.44 -5.45
C MET A 249 -12.86 -7.28 -3.93
N ILE A 250 -11.63 -7.46 -3.46
CA ILE A 250 -11.28 -7.29 -2.04
C ILE A 250 -11.49 -5.84 -1.61
N PHE A 251 -11.06 -4.89 -2.44
CA PHE A 251 -11.24 -3.46 -2.20
C PHE A 251 -12.71 -3.07 -2.12
N ASP A 252 -13.55 -3.52 -3.06
CA ASP A 252 -15.00 -3.27 -3.05
C ASP A 252 -15.68 -3.85 -1.79
N ILE A 253 -15.27 -5.04 -1.35
CA ILE A 253 -15.76 -5.65 -0.10
C ILE A 253 -15.35 -4.77 1.10
N MET A 254 -14.11 -4.33 1.15
CA MET A 254 -13.61 -3.45 2.20
C MET A 254 -14.39 -2.14 2.24
N GLU A 255 -14.57 -1.48 1.11
CA GLU A 255 -15.30 -0.22 1.01
C GLU A 255 -16.76 -0.35 1.46
N ARG A 256 -17.45 -1.41 1.03
CA ARG A 256 -18.82 -1.69 1.50
C ARG A 256 -18.88 -1.88 3.02
N LYS A 257 -17.96 -2.64 3.60
CA LYS A 257 -17.89 -2.83 5.06
C LYS A 257 -17.60 -1.52 5.78
N TYR A 258 -16.65 -0.75 5.29
CA TYR A 258 -16.33 0.56 5.84
C TYR A 258 -17.57 1.46 5.87
N ASN A 259 -18.28 1.59 4.74
CA ASN A 259 -19.47 2.42 4.63
C ASN A 259 -20.60 1.95 5.56
N ILE A 260 -20.77 0.63 5.77
CA ILE A 260 -21.76 0.08 6.72
C ILE A 260 -21.35 0.42 8.15
N THR A 261 -20.08 0.23 8.49
CA THR A 261 -19.55 0.51 9.84
C THR A 261 -19.64 1.99 10.17
N GLU A 262 -19.31 2.88 9.22
CA GLU A 262 -19.46 4.34 9.41
C GLU A 262 -20.93 4.74 9.64
N LYS A 263 -21.86 4.21 8.85
CA LYS A 263 -23.29 4.45 9.05
C LYS A 263 -23.73 3.97 10.43
N LEU A 264 -23.29 2.77 10.84
CA LEU A 264 -23.64 2.23 12.16
C LEU A 264 -23.07 3.09 13.29
N ASN A 265 -21.81 3.49 13.18
CA ASN A 265 -21.15 4.36 14.15
C ASN A 265 -21.87 5.71 14.25
N ASN A 266 -22.31 6.29 13.13
CA ASN A 266 -23.05 7.54 13.13
C ASN A 266 -24.41 7.38 13.81
N ILE A 267 -25.15 6.30 13.54
CA ILE A 267 -26.41 6.01 14.22
C ILE A 267 -26.18 5.84 15.74
N ILE A 268 -25.13 5.13 16.15
CA ILE A 268 -24.78 4.97 17.56
C ILE A 268 -24.46 6.32 18.21
N LYS A 269 -23.68 7.18 17.55
CA LYS A 269 -23.36 8.52 18.02
C LYS A 269 -24.60 9.39 18.13
N GLU A 270 -25.45 9.39 17.11
CA GLU A 270 -26.68 10.17 17.06
C GLU A 270 -27.72 9.73 18.09
N SER A 271 -27.75 8.43 18.44
CA SER A 271 -28.64 7.85 19.45
C SER A 271 -28.04 7.84 20.85
N SER A 272 -26.80 8.29 21.03
CA SER A 272 -26.16 8.30 22.34
C SER A 272 -26.71 9.41 23.22
N VAL A 273 -26.79 9.18 24.53
CA VAL A 273 -27.19 10.20 25.53
C VAL A 273 -26.27 11.43 25.49
N ASP A 274 -24.99 11.21 25.14
CA ASP A 274 -24.00 12.29 25.06
C ASP A 274 -24.12 13.14 23.77
N CYS A 275 -24.89 12.71 22.80
CA CYS A 275 -25.02 13.42 21.53
C CYS A 275 -25.51 14.85 21.77
N LEU A 276 -26.52 15.06 22.60
CA LEU A 276 -27.09 16.38 22.92
C LEU A 276 -26.11 17.27 23.69
N LYS A 277 -25.20 16.69 24.48
CA LYS A 277 -24.18 17.45 25.23
C LYS A 277 -23.04 17.95 24.35
N HIS A 278 -22.69 17.20 23.29
CA HIS A 278 -21.50 17.47 22.48
C HIS A 278 -21.80 18.15 21.13
N THR A 279 -23.06 18.25 20.72
CA THR A 279 -23.43 18.86 19.43
C THR A 279 -23.67 20.37 19.48
N THR A 280 -23.73 20.96 20.65
CA THR A 280 -24.03 22.38 20.78
C THR A 280 -22.89 23.30 20.39
N ASP A 281 -21.64 22.84 20.35
CA ASP A 281 -20.48 23.73 20.24
C ASP A 281 -19.59 23.48 19.01
N ASP A 282 -19.85 22.47 18.19
CA ASP A 282 -19.01 22.19 17.01
C ASP A 282 -19.82 22.15 15.69
N PRO A 283 -19.75 23.21 14.88
CA PRO A 283 -20.44 23.26 13.59
C PRO A 283 -19.88 22.27 12.55
N ILE A 284 -18.74 21.62 12.80
CA ILE A 284 -18.11 20.64 11.91
C ILE A 284 -18.73 19.24 12.10
N LEU A 285 -19.19 18.93 13.30
CA LEU A 285 -19.91 17.70 13.64
C LEU A 285 -21.41 17.86 13.35
N ASN A 286 -21.78 17.94 12.10
CA ASN A 286 -23.17 18.09 11.65
C ASN A 286 -24.03 16.82 11.92
N SER A 287 -23.88 16.21 13.09
CA SER A 287 -24.61 15.04 13.54
C SER A 287 -25.97 15.48 14.13
N LYS A 288 -27.05 15.02 13.51
CA LYS A 288 -28.40 15.21 14.03
C LYS A 288 -28.67 14.21 15.13
N CYS A 289 -28.67 14.66 16.38
CA CYS A 289 -29.06 13.77 17.48
C CYS A 289 -30.50 13.31 17.32
N ILE A 290 -30.75 12.03 17.54
CA ILE A 290 -32.11 11.48 17.55
C ILE A 290 -32.79 11.92 18.82
N GLN A 291 -33.88 12.69 18.68
CA GLN A 291 -34.71 13.05 19.80
C GLN A 291 -35.75 11.96 20.04
N PHE A 292 -35.62 11.22 21.13
CA PHE A 292 -36.64 10.29 21.57
C PHE A 292 -37.84 11.05 22.10
N SER A 293 -39.06 10.58 21.78
CA SER A 293 -40.26 11.16 22.38
C SER A 293 -40.21 10.98 23.90
N SER A 294 -40.79 11.93 24.65
CA SER A 294 -40.81 11.88 26.12
C SER A 294 -41.38 10.55 26.68
N LYS A 295 -42.26 9.91 25.93
CA LYS A 295 -42.84 8.63 26.28
C LYS A 295 -41.82 7.47 26.13
N LEU A 296 -41.01 7.49 25.11
CA LEU A 296 -39.91 6.56 24.89
C LEU A 296 -38.73 6.83 25.85
N GLN A 297 -38.52 8.09 26.23
CA GLN A 297 -37.50 8.43 27.23
C GLN A 297 -37.83 7.85 28.60
N ASN A 298 -39.10 7.82 28.99
CA ASN A 298 -39.53 7.25 30.27
C ASN A 298 -39.57 5.71 30.26
N GLU A 299 -39.80 5.07 29.10
CA GLU A 299 -39.88 3.62 28.97
C GLU A 299 -38.52 2.96 28.69
N LEU A 300 -37.60 3.67 28.03
CA LEU A 300 -36.26 3.26 27.71
C LEU A 300 -35.20 3.93 28.57
N ALA A 301 -35.59 4.77 29.51
CA ALA A 301 -34.69 5.42 30.42
C ALA A 301 -33.87 4.36 31.16
N TYR A 302 -32.57 4.43 30.96
CA TYR A 302 -31.65 3.58 31.68
C TYR A 302 -31.83 3.78 33.18
N PHE A 303 -31.98 2.67 33.89
CA PHE A 303 -32.05 2.76 35.34
C PHE A 303 -30.65 2.71 35.94
N PRO A 304 -30.25 3.62 36.78
CA PRO A 304 -31.00 4.74 37.33
C PRO A 304 -31.17 5.89 36.33
N GLY A 305 -32.41 6.36 36.17
CA GLY A 305 -32.71 7.52 35.36
C GLY A 305 -31.97 8.75 35.90
N ILE A 306 -31.41 9.56 34.98
CA ILE A 306 -30.91 10.89 35.33
C ILE A 306 -32.14 11.70 35.65
N ASP A 307 -32.24 12.22 36.88
CA ASP A 307 -33.33 13.09 37.27
C ASP A 307 -33.43 14.28 36.33
N SER A 308 -34.65 14.59 35.89
CA SER A 308 -34.92 15.67 34.93
C SER A 308 -34.54 17.07 35.45
N ASP A 309 -34.17 17.19 36.71
CA ASP A 309 -33.72 18.40 37.35
C ASP A 309 -32.22 18.66 37.29
N GLU A 310 -31.44 17.73 36.71
CA GLU A 310 -29.99 17.85 36.48
C GLU A 310 -29.62 18.09 35.01
N LEU A 311 -30.59 18.31 34.13
CA LEU A 311 -30.40 18.70 32.73
C LEU A 311 -30.66 20.22 32.58
#